data_52a30bb1865f29a23d0821c89a53fbbb
#
_entry.id   52a30bb1865f29a23d0821c89a53fbbb
#
_cell.length_a   1.000
_cell.length_b   1.000
_cell.length_c   1.000
_cell.angle_alpha   90.00
_cell.angle_beta   90.00
_cell.angle_gamma   90.00
#
_symmetry.space_group_name_H-M   'P 1'
#
loop_
_entity.id
_entity.type
_entity.pdbx_description
1 polymer ?
#
loop_
_entity_poly.entity_id
_entity_poly.type
_entity_poly.pdbx_seq_one_letter_code
_entity_poly.pdbx_strand_id
1 'polypeptide(L)'
;MDEHGRPLIDRQHPHDLFMQLAAVWRIALNDSTGFTLVGAPVGEPALGPVTFMHRPSAADNPTAPLGHHTFDSTHVSFGVVTAAVDRGRWSAEGSIFNGREPDEHRWDFDFGRLDSFSGRLWFRPAPEWELQVSSGHLTQPEELEPGNITRSTVSAAWLRGHGNDFSAATVGYGVNNKDHGTRNAVFVEGARHSGLNGIYGRFEAVQVETALLQTDAVVKGPAANVTDPVFAFTAGAVRDVLSGRGWEGGVGADVTFYRTPGELRSAYGKHPLSFHVFFRLRPPAGSMGRMWNMRMSQPMVGHTEMPMNHQMP
;
A
#
# COMPACT_ATOMS: atom_id res chain seq x y z
N MET A 1 -18.99 14.27 -10.41
CA MET A 1 -18.66 14.83 -11.72
C MET A 1 -18.02 16.18 -11.49
N ASP A 2 -16.88 16.42 -12.13
CA ASP A 2 -16.29 17.76 -12.17
C ASP A 2 -17.11 18.71 -13.09
N GLU A 3 -16.68 19.96 -13.21
CA GLU A 3 -17.33 20.96 -14.07
C GLU A 3 -17.33 20.59 -15.57
N HIS A 4 -16.47 19.61 -15.96
CA HIS A 4 -16.39 19.06 -17.32
C HIS A 4 -17.16 17.74 -17.48
N GLY A 5 -17.90 17.30 -16.45
CA GLY A 5 -18.68 16.07 -16.47
C GLY A 5 -17.85 14.79 -16.32
N ARG A 6 -16.57 14.89 -15.92
CA ARG A 6 -15.72 13.73 -15.68
C ARG A 6 -15.93 13.18 -14.27
N PRO A 7 -15.84 11.86 -14.05
CA PRO A 7 -15.94 11.26 -12.72
C PRO A 7 -14.83 11.79 -11.81
N LEU A 8 -15.16 12.34 -10.66
CA LEU A 8 -14.18 12.84 -9.68
C LEU A 8 -13.33 11.72 -9.07
N ILE A 9 -13.82 10.48 -9.10
CA ILE A 9 -13.11 9.30 -8.58
C ILE A 9 -11.98 8.83 -9.52
N ASP A 10 -12.03 9.17 -10.80
CA ASP A 10 -11.01 8.76 -11.80
C ASP A 10 -9.80 9.71 -11.86
N ARG A 11 -9.62 10.56 -10.89
CA ARG A 11 -8.42 11.38 -10.77
C ARG A 11 -7.20 10.62 -10.28
N GLN A 12 -7.38 9.41 -9.82
CA GLN A 12 -6.28 8.49 -9.67
C GLN A 12 -5.80 8.16 -11.08
N HIS A 13 -4.65 8.72 -11.44
CA HIS A 13 -3.98 8.36 -12.68
C HIS A 13 -3.79 6.84 -12.74
N PRO A 14 -3.91 6.24 -13.92
CA PRO A 14 -3.70 4.82 -14.06
C PRO A 14 -2.26 4.47 -13.64
N HIS A 15 -2.12 3.44 -12.81
CA HIS A 15 -0.81 2.96 -12.39
C HIS A 15 0.01 2.46 -13.58
N ASP A 16 1.33 2.64 -13.48
CA ASP A 16 2.28 2.09 -14.41
C ASP A 16 2.18 0.57 -14.51
N LEU A 17 2.57 0.03 -15.67
CA LEU A 17 2.60 -1.40 -15.88
C LEU A 17 3.62 -2.10 -14.97
N PHE A 18 4.79 -1.47 -14.78
CA PHE A 18 5.83 -1.97 -13.91
C PHE A 18 5.74 -1.32 -12.55
N MET A 19 5.31 -2.07 -11.55
CA MET A 19 5.19 -1.60 -10.17
C MET A 19 6.43 -1.93 -9.34
N GLN A 20 7.23 -2.91 -9.79
CA GLN A 20 8.49 -3.27 -9.14
C GLN A 20 9.45 -3.94 -10.12
N LEU A 21 10.63 -3.36 -10.25
CA LEU A 21 11.78 -3.96 -10.90
C LEU A 21 13.02 -3.62 -10.08
N ALA A 22 13.65 -4.61 -9.44
CA ALA A 22 14.72 -4.37 -8.48
C ALA A 22 15.83 -5.40 -8.58
N ALA A 23 17.08 -4.94 -8.43
CA ALA A 23 18.22 -5.76 -8.12
C ALA A 23 18.44 -5.76 -6.61
N VAL A 24 18.49 -6.94 -6.00
CA VAL A 24 18.62 -7.12 -4.55
C VAL A 24 19.89 -7.89 -4.26
N TRP A 25 20.78 -7.29 -3.49
CA TRP A 25 21.99 -7.91 -3.01
C TRP A 25 21.94 -8.09 -1.50
N ARG A 26 22.14 -9.32 -1.04
CA ARG A 26 22.03 -9.69 0.38
C ARG A 26 23.30 -10.39 0.85
N ILE A 27 23.76 -10.01 2.04
CA ILE A 27 24.89 -10.64 2.73
C ILE A 27 24.47 -11.01 4.15
N ALA A 28 24.67 -12.26 4.54
CA ALA A 28 24.66 -12.67 5.93
C ALA A 28 26.00 -12.25 6.56
N LEU A 29 25.97 -11.35 7.52
CA LEU A 29 27.17 -10.93 8.26
C LEU A 29 27.51 -11.91 9.36
N ASN A 30 26.51 -12.53 9.97
CA ASN A 30 26.57 -13.63 10.91
C ASN A 30 25.18 -14.29 11.04
N ASP A 31 25.05 -15.28 11.94
CA ASP A 31 23.78 -16.04 12.11
C ASP A 31 22.57 -15.19 12.52
N SER A 32 22.78 -14.00 13.01
CA SER A 32 21.70 -13.12 13.50
C SER A 32 21.61 -11.78 12.78
N THR A 33 22.55 -11.46 11.89
CA THR A 33 22.65 -10.15 11.26
C THR A 33 22.85 -10.27 9.76
N GLY A 34 22.00 -9.62 8.99
CA GLY A 34 22.07 -9.50 7.55
C GLY A 34 22.13 -8.05 7.09
N PHE A 35 22.71 -7.85 5.93
CA PHE A 35 22.69 -6.57 5.21
C PHE A 35 22.05 -6.78 3.85
N THR A 36 21.20 -5.85 3.43
CA THR A 36 20.55 -5.86 2.13
C THR A 36 20.76 -4.51 1.46
N LEU A 37 21.16 -4.53 0.20
CA LEU A 37 21.18 -3.37 -0.69
C LEU A 37 20.22 -3.63 -1.84
N VAL A 38 19.37 -2.66 -2.14
CA VAL A 38 18.40 -2.71 -3.23
C VAL A 38 18.61 -1.52 -4.15
N GLY A 39 18.68 -1.77 -5.46
CA GLY A 39 18.59 -0.76 -6.49
C GLY A 39 17.41 -1.06 -7.41
N ALA A 40 16.49 -0.14 -7.51
CA ALA A 40 15.27 -0.33 -8.27
C ALA A 40 15.02 0.84 -9.23
N PRO A 41 14.99 0.62 -10.55
CA PRO A 41 14.42 1.60 -11.49
C PRO A 41 13.00 1.99 -11.11
N VAL A 42 12.20 1.05 -10.63
CA VAL A 42 10.87 1.25 -10.09
C VAL A 42 10.65 0.34 -8.88
N GLY A 43 10.09 0.88 -7.80
CA GLY A 43 9.84 0.10 -6.58
C GLY A 43 9.39 0.94 -5.38
N GLU A 44 9.34 0.29 -4.22
CA GLU A 44 8.88 0.89 -2.97
C GLU A 44 10.08 1.34 -2.12
N PRO A 45 10.18 2.62 -1.73
CA PRO A 45 11.15 3.06 -0.73
C PRO A 45 10.79 2.59 0.69
N ALA A 46 11.72 2.74 1.62
CA ALA A 46 11.53 2.41 3.04
C ALA A 46 10.63 3.43 3.76
N LEU A 47 9.37 3.53 3.31
CA LEU A 47 8.37 4.45 3.83
C LEU A 47 7.00 3.76 3.86
N GLY A 48 6.28 3.94 4.95
CA GLY A 48 4.96 3.36 5.13
C GLY A 48 4.95 1.87 5.53
N PRO A 49 3.76 1.33 5.82
CA PRO A 49 3.53 -0.11 5.84
C PRO A 49 3.80 -0.69 4.45
N VAL A 50 3.80 -2.01 4.33
CA VAL A 50 3.77 -2.64 3.00
C VAL A 50 2.57 -2.10 2.22
N THR A 51 2.74 -1.78 0.94
CA THR A 51 1.66 -1.27 0.10
C THR A 51 0.46 -2.23 0.08
N PHE A 52 -0.74 -1.67 -0.08
CA PHE A 52 -1.99 -2.44 0.09
C PHE A 52 -2.04 -3.69 -0.79
N MET A 53 -1.58 -3.62 -2.02
CA MET A 53 -1.60 -4.74 -2.97
C MET A 53 -0.70 -5.91 -2.57
N HIS A 54 0.27 -5.67 -1.70
CA HIS A 54 1.21 -6.67 -1.20
C HIS A 54 0.91 -7.13 0.23
N ARG A 55 -0.12 -6.55 0.88
CA ARG A 55 -0.52 -6.95 2.24
C ARG A 55 -1.46 -8.16 2.19
N PRO A 56 -1.21 -9.20 3.02
CA PRO A 56 -2.13 -10.32 3.15
C PRO A 56 -3.54 -9.92 3.60
N SER A 57 -3.65 -8.87 4.43
CA SER A 57 -4.93 -8.32 4.90
C SER A 57 -5.79 -7.69 3.81
N ALA A 58 -5.18 -7.32 2.67
CA ALA A 58 -5.85 -6.76 1.50
C ALA A 58 -5.84 -7.71 0.29
N ALA A 59 -5.37 -8.95 0.44
CA ALA A 59 -5.09 -9.88 -0.68
C ALA A 59 -6.29 -10.16 -1.58
N ASP A 60 -7.49 -10.05 -1.07
CA ASP A 60 -8.74 -10.33 -1.80
C ASP A 60 -9.53 -9.06 -2.12
N ASN A 61 -9.11 -7.89 -1.60
CA ASN A 61 -9.76 -6.60 -1.85
C ASN A 61 -9.20 -5.94 -3.12
N PRO A 62 -10.00 -5.75 -4.18
CA PRO A 62 -9.53 -5.15 -5.43
C PRO A 62 -9.34 -3.63 -5.35
N THR A 63 -9.82 -2.99 -4.29
CA THR A 63 -9.88 -1.53 -4.19
C THR A 63 -8.69 -0.97 -3.43
N ALA A 64 -8.06 0.07 -3.95
CA ALA A 64 -7.07 0.86 -3.22
C ALA A 64 -7.70 1.51 -1.97
N PRO A 65 -6.95 1.65 -0.86
CA PRO A 65 -7.40 2.42 0.28
C PRO A 65 -7.54 3.90 -0.08
N LEU A 66 -8.52 4.60 0.49
CA LEU A 66 -8.63 6.05 0.35
C LEU A 66 -7.38 6.77 0.90
N GLY A 67 -6.80 6.21 1.96
CA GLY A 67 -5.65 6.79 2.63
C GLY A 67 -4.30 6.42 2.01
N HIS A 68 -4.23 5.78 0.83
CA HIS A 68 -2.96 5.31 0.28
C HIS A 68 -1.94 6.44 0.09
N HIS A 69 -2.35 7.63 -0.30
CA HIS A 69 -1.47 8.83 -0.36
C HIS A 69 -0.97 9.33 1.01
N THR A 70 -1.44 8.74 2.11
CA THR A 70 -0.93 9.06 3.46
C THR A 70 -0.06 7.95 4.02
N PHE A 71 -0.20 6.73 3.51
CA PHE A 71 0.55 5.56 3.99
C PHE A 71 1.67 5.15 3.06
N ASP A 72 1.39 5.07 1.79
CA ASP A 72 2.33 4.60 0.79
C ASP A 72 3.22 5.77 0.31
N SER A 73 4.42 5.47 -0.16
CA SER A 73 5.20 6.45 -0.89
C SER A 73 4.74 6.41 -2.33
N THR A 74 3.79 7.23 -2.72
CA THR A 74 3.28 7.30 -4.10
C THR A 74 3.02 5.94 -4.79
N HIS A 75 2.88 4.84 -4.05
CA HIS A 75 2.78 3.41 -4.40
C HIS A 75 3.84 2.87 -5.39
N VAL A 76 4.35 3.69 -6.28
CA VAL A 76 5.42 3.37 -7.23
C VAL A 76 6.34 4.58 -7.29
N SER A 77 7.61 4.39 -6.95
CA SER A 77 8.63 5.43 -7.08
C SER A 77 9.64 5.02 -8.12
N PHE A 78 10.00 5.94 -9.02
CA PHE A 78 11.02 5.71 -10.03
C PHE A 78 12.39 6.12 -9.52
N GLY A 79 13.34 5.17 -9.56
CA GLY A 79 14.67 5.36 -9.01
C GLY A 79 14.67 5.28 -7.49
N VAL A 80 14.82 4.07 -6.95
CA VAL A 80 14.89 3.81 -5.51
C VAL A 80 16.18 3.10 -5.17
N VAL A 81 16.90 3.59 -4.17
CA VAL A 81 18.03 2.89 -3.55
C VAL A 81 17.74 2.71 -2.07
N THR A 82 17.74 1.47 -1.60
CA THR A 82 17.46 1.13 -0.20
C THR A 82 18.61 0.33 0.39
N ALA A 83 19.07 0.71 1.58
CA ALA A 83 19.94 -0.09 2.41
C ALA A 83 19.19 -0.55 3.66
N ALA A 84 19.38 -1.81 4.04
CA ALA A 84 18.73 -2.39 5.21
C ALA A 84 19.70 -3.24 6.04
N VAL A 85 19.50 -3.23 7.34
CA VAL A 85 20.17 -4.11 8.31
C VAL A 85 19.11 -4.87 9.09
N ASP A 86 19.23 -6.18 9.09
CA ASP A 86 18.40 -7.08 9.87
C ASP A 86 19.19 -7.64 11.04
N ARG A 87 18.63 -7.62 12.25
CA ARG A 87 19.23 -8.23 13.43
C ARG A 87 18.18 -8.85 14.33
N GLY A 88 18.11 -10.17 14.32
CA GLY A 88 17.11 -10.91 15.08
C GLY A 88 15.69 -10.50 14.72
N ARG A 89 14.97 -9.91 15.67
CA ARG A 89 13.57 -9.44 15.46
C ARG A 89 13.45 -8.06 14.86
N TRP A 90 14.55 -7.36 14.62
CA TRP A 90 14.58 -5.98 14.14
C TRP A 90 15.09 -5.89 12.71
N SER A 91 14.53 -4.96 11.96
CA SER A 91 15.07 -4.51 10.67
C SER A 91 15.03 -3.00 10.63
N ALA A 92 16.12 -2.38 10.21
CA ALA A 92 16.21 -0.94 9.96
C ALA A 92 16.52 -0.71 8.49
N GLU A 93 15.79 0.19 7.85
CA GLU A 93 15.89 0.48 6.42
C GLU A 93 16.03 1.98 6.21
N GLY A 94 16.76 2.38 5.18
CA GLY A 94 16.85 3.75 4.70
C GLY A 94 16.84 3.79 3.19
N SER A 95 16.12 4.74 2.60
CA SER A 95 16.01 4.91 1.15
C SER A 95 16.27 6.33 0.71
N ILE A 96 16.83 6.45 -0.49
CA ILE A 96 16.80 7.67 -1.31
C ILE A 96 16.05 7.34 -2.60
N PHE A 97 15.20 8.25 -3.06
CA PHE A 97 14.32 7.98 -4.20
C PHE A 97 13.79 9.26 -4.86
N ASN A 98 13.21 9.11 -6.05
CA ASN A 98 12.33 10.12 -6.62
C ASN A 98 10.95 10.00 -5.95
N GLY A 99 10.56 11.01 -5.18
CA GLY A 99 9.29 10.99 -4.44
C GLY A 99 8.09 11.56 -5.20
N ARG A 100 8.26 11.92 -6.47
CA ARG A 100 7.18 12.45 -7.30
C ARG A 100 6.30 11.31 -7.80
N GLU A 101 5.01 11.57 -7.88
CA GLU A 101 4.09 10.65 -8.52
C GLU A 101 4.40 10.50 -10.00
N PRO A 102 4.26 9.28 -10.56
CA PRO A 102 4.31 9.06 -12.00
C PRO A 102 3.19 9.81 -12.70
N ASP A 103 3.37 10.12 -13.99
CA ASP A 103 2.32 10.69 -14.81
C ASP A 103 1.30 9.61 -15.30
N GLU A 104 0.38 9.98 -16.19
CA GLU A 104 -0.63 9.06 -16.72
C GLU A 104 -0.14 8.15 -17.86
N HIS A 105 1.12 8.24 -18.27
CA HIS A 105 1.68 7.42 -19.35
C HIS A 105 2.25 6.09 -18.81
N ARG A 106 1.42 5.07 -18.78
CA ARG A 106 1.66 3.76 -18.12
C ARG A 106 2.85 2.95 -18.63
N TRP A 107 3.47 3.32 -19.72
CA TRP A 107 4.45 2.49 -20.44
C TRP A 107 5.87 3.03 -20.42
N ASP A 108 6.08 4.17 -19.82
CA ASP A 108 7.40 4.79 -19.65
C ASP A 108 7.88 4.76 -18.21
N PHE A 109 8.99 5.38 -17.93
CA PHE A 109 9.59 5.44 -16.61
C PHE A 109 9.83 6.91 -16.27
N ASP A 110 9.14 7.41 -15.27
CA ASP A 110 9.22 8.79 -14.80
C ASP A 110 10.44 9.06 -13.94
N PHE A 111 11.62 8.90 -14.54
CA PHE A 111 12.85 9.16 -13.82
C PHE A 111 12.99 10.64 -13.47
N GLY A 112 13.32 10.89 -12.21
CA GLY A 112 13.53 12.20 -11.66
C GLY A 112 14.76 12.26 -10.75
N ARG A 113 14.91 13.37 -10.04
CA ARG A 113 15.97 13.51 -9.05
C ARG A 113 15.69 12.63 -7.85
N LEU A 114 16.72 11.98 -7.32
CA LEU A 114 16.66 11.26 -6.04
C LEU A 114 16.84 12.26 -4.90
N ASP A 115 15.84 13.10 -4.68
CA ASP A 115 15.85 14.20 -3.70
C ASP A 115 14.88 13.97 -2.53
N SER A 116 14.27 12.80 -2.50
CA SER A 116 13.45 12.34 -1.39
C SER A 116 14.18 11.24 -0.62
N PHE A 117 13.92 11.15 0.69
CA PHE A 117 14.57 10.18 1.55
C PHE A 117 13.65 9.71 2.66
N SER A 118 13.88 8.51 3.15
CA SER A 118 13.07 7.92 4.21
C SER A 118 13.86 6.94 5.07
N GLY A 119 13.30 6.65 6.26
CA GLY A 119 13.75 5.60 7.14
C GLY A 119 12.58 4.82 7.71
N ARG A 120 12.76 3.51 7.88
CA ARG A 120 11.75 2.59 8.39
C ARG A 120 12.36 1.59 9.34
N LEU A 121 11.66 1.34 10.43
CA LEU A 121 12.03 0.34 11.43
C LEU A 121 10.92 -0.69 11.56
N TRP A 122 11.29 -1.96 11.58
CA TRP A 122 10.42 -3.09 11.82
C TRP A 122 10.79 -3.82 13.10
N PHE A 123 9.78 -4.29 13.81
CA PHE A 123 9.92 -5.17 14.95
C PHE A 123 8.96 -6.35 14.86
N ARG A 124 9.45 -7.55 15.03
CA ARG A 124 8.69 -8.81 14.98
C ARG A 124 8.68 -9.45 16.38
N PRO A 125 7.69 -9.09 17.23
CA PRO A 125 7.59 -9.66 18.59
C PRO A 125 7.32 -11.17 18.57
N ALA A 126 6.60 -11.66 17.56
CA ALA A 126 6.29 -13.06 17.32
C ALA A 126 6.27 -13.34 15.81
N PRO A 127 6.30 -14.62 15.36
CA PRO A 127 6.31 -14.98 13.94
C PRO A 127 5.11 -14.42 13.16
N GLU A 128 3.97 -14.27 13.81
CA GLU A 128 2.73 -13.78 13.19
C GLU A 128 2.59 -12.26 13.16
N TRP A 129 3.49 -11.52 13.81
CA TRP A 129 3.35 -10.08 13.99
C TRP A 129 4.51 -9.30 13.39
N GLU A 130 4.17 -8.23 12.68
CA GLU A 130 5.09 -7.18 12.27
C GLU A 130 4.58 -5.82 12.72
N LEU A 131 5.42 -5.08 13.44
CA LEU A 131 5.20 -3.70 13.82
C LEU A 131 6.14 -2.82 13.00
N GLN A 132 5.66 -1.68 12.54
CA GLN A 132 6.41 -0.78 11.70
C GLN A 132 6.26 0.66 12.18
N VAL A 133 7.35 1.44 12.09
CA VAL A 133 7.34 2.89 12.13
C VAL A 133 8.25 3.43 11.05
N SER A 134 7.82 4.49 10.37
CA SER A 134 8.64 5.16 9.35
C SER A 134 8.41 6.65 9.32
N SER A 135 9.40 7.35 8.78
CA SER A 135 9.27 8.76 8.40
C SER A 135 10.09 9.03 7.16
N GLY A 136 9.63 9.95 6.32
CA GLY A 136 10.31 10.33 5.10
C GLY A 136 9.94 11.73 4.65
N HIS A 137 10.87 12.35 3.94
CA HIS A 137 10.69 13.63 3.26
C HIS A 137 10.53 13.36 1.77
N LEU A 138 9.40 13.82 1.21
CA LEU A 138 9.08 13.74 -0.20
C LEU A 138 9.14 15.15 -0.81
N THR A 139 9.89 15.30 -1.87
CA THR A 139 10.05 16.57 -2.58
C THR A 139 9.01 16.67 -3.68
N GLN A 140 8.03 17.56 -3.50
CA GLN A 140 6.96 17.85 -4.47
C GLN A 140 6.30 16.56 -5.02
N PRO A 141 5.75 15.69 -4.17
CA PRO A 141 5.21 14.41 -4.61
C PRO A 141 3.94 14.54 -5.45
N GLU A 142 3.15 15.57 -5.25
CA GLU A 142 1.84 15.75 -5.87
C GLU A 142 1.86 16.89 -6.87
N GLU A 143 1.41 16.67 -8.09
CA GLU A 143 1.38 17.72 -9.12
C GLU A 143 0.35 18.81 -8.82
N LEU A 144 -0.85 18.41 -8.39
CA LEU A 144 -1.95 19.33 -8.12
C LEU A 144 -1.82 20.04 -6.76
N GLU A 145 -0.93 19.60 -5.91
CA GLU A 145 -0.69 20.15 -4.60
C GLU A 145 0.80 20.45 -4.37
N PRO A 146 1.33 21.55 -4.91
CA PRO A 146 2.75 21.88 -4.82
C PRO A 146 3.21 22.03 -3.38
N GLY A 147 4.39 21.52 -3.09
CA GLY A 147 5.05 21.59 -1.79
C GLY A 147 5.68 20.27 -1.40
N ASN A 148 6.49 20.31 -0.35
CA ASN A 148 7.11 19.13 0.20
C ASN A 148 6.22 18.49 1.25
N ILE A 149 6.35 17.18 1.43
CA ILE A 149 5.61 16.42 2.42
C ILE A 149 6.59 15.71 3.35
N THR A 150 6.41 15.86 4.66
CA THR A 150 6.97 14.92 5.63
C THR A 150 5.90 13.92 6.02
N ARG A 151 6.08 12.68 5.59
CA ARG A 151 5.17 11.57 5.87
C ARG A 151 5.70 10.73 7.00
N SER A 152 4.86 10.45 8.00
CA SER A 152 5.20 9.53 9.09
C SER A 152 4.09 8.52 9.30
N THR A 153 4.46 7.26 9.54
CA THR A 153 3.47 6.19 9.69
C THR A 153 3.84 5.25 10.83
N VAL A 154 2.83 4.62 11.39
CA VAL A 154 2.95 3.48 12.27
C VAL A 154 1.91 2.42 11.88
N SER A 155 2.31 1.16 11.91
CA SER A 155 1.38 0.06 11.62
C SER A 155 1.71 -1.21 12.41
N ALA A 156 0.68 -2.06 12.55
CA ALA A 156 0.79 -3.39 13.06
C ALA A 156 0.09 -4.36 12.11
N ALA A 157 0.77 -5.39 11.67
CA ALA A 157 0.26 -6.44 10.81
C ALA A 157 0.34 -7.78 11.52
N TRP A 158 -0.71 -8.57 11.36
CA TRP A 158 -0.83 -9.92 11.88
C TRP A 158 -1.23 -10.88 10.76
N LEU A 159 -0.58 -12.06 10.71
CA LEU A 159 -0.90 -13.14 9.79
C LEU A 159 -0.81 -14.47 10.51
N ARG A 160 -1.81 -15.31 10.32
CA ARG A 160 -1.81 -16.70 10.79
C ARG A 160 -2.32 -17.62 9.70
N GLY A 161 -1.64 -18.74 9.51
CA GLY A 161 -1.94 -19.69 8.46
C GLY A 161 -1.07 -19.46 7.22
N HIS A 162 -1.32 -20.22 6.17
CA HIS A 162 -0.53 -20.22 4.93
C HIS A 162 -1.39 -20.67 3.72
N GLY A 163 -0.88 -20.40 2.53
CA GLY A 163 -1.55 -20.81 1.29
C GLY A 163 -2.96 -20.21 1.18
N ASN A 164 -3.94 -21.09 0.97
CA ASN A 164 -5.36 -20.73 0.88
C ASN A 164 -6.12 -20.84 2.22
N ASP A 165 -5.42 -21.07 3.32
CA ASP A 165 -6.00 -21.08 4.66
C ASP A 165 -5.25 -20.10 5.54
N PHE A 166 -5.66 -18.83 5.56
CA PHE A 166 -5.03 -17.81 6.36
C PHE A 166 -6.05 -16.82 6.93
N SER A 167 -5.64 -16.16 7.99
CA SER A 167 -6.28 -14.95 8.52
C SER A 167 -5.23 -13.87 8.63
N ALA A 168 -5.54 -12.67 8.19
CA ALA A 168 -4.64 -11.54 8.26
C ALA A 168 -5.40 -10.28 8.69
N ALA A 169 -4.72 -9.40 9.42
CA ALA A 169 -5.23 -8.10 9.79
C ALA A 169 -4.09 -7.09 9.78
N THR A 170 -4.39 -5.85 9.41
CA THR A 170 -3.44 -4.73 9.50
C THR A 170 -4.18 -3.51 10.01
N VAL A 171 -3.56 -2.79 10.93
CA VAL A 171 -3.97 -1.45 11.35
C VAL A 171 -2.83 -0.48 11.07
N GLY A 172 -3.16 0.69 10.56
CA GLY A 172 -2.19 1.74 10.29
C GLY A 172 -2.72 3.12 10.64
N TYR A 173 -1.81 3.96 11.10
CA TYR A 173 -1.99 5.41 11.23
C TYR A 173 -0.88 6.11 10.48
N GLY A 174 -1.24 7.10 9.70
CA GLY A 174 -0.33 7.92 8.92
C GLY A 174 -0.63 9.42 9.07
N VAL A 175 0.41 10.21 8.93
CA VAL A 175 0.33 11.66 8.94
C VAL A 175 1.22 12.25 7.86
N ASN A 176 0.66 13.13 7.04
CA ASN A 176 1.37 14.01 6.12
C ASN A 176 1.43 15.41 6.73
N ASN A 177 2.65 15.90 7.00
CA ASN A 177 2.89 17.29 7.36
C ASN A 177 3.34 18.04 6.10
N LYS A 178 2.57 19.04 5.72
CA LYS A 178 2.79 19.91 4.57
C LYS A 178 3.02 21.35 5.07
N ASP A 179 3.53 22.23 4.22
CA ASP A 179 3.71 23.66 4.56
C ASP A 179 2.39 24.32 4.99
N HIS A 180 1.26 23.77 4.55
CA HIS A 180 -0.07 24.32 4.75
C HIS A 180 -0.93 23.54 5.75
N GLY A 181 -0.38 22.59 6.49
CA GLY A 181 -1.10 21.85 7.53
C GLY A 181 -0.84 20.36 7.53
N THR A 182 -1.56 19.68 8.40
CA THR A 182 -1.39 18.24 8.66
C THR A 182 -2.60 17.46 8.17
N ARG A 183 -2.37 16.30 7.57
CA ARG A 183 -3.39 15.33 7.13
C ARG A 183 -3.18 14.02 7.84
N ASN A 184 -4.23 13.50 8.42
CA ASN A 184 -4.20 12.25 9.17
C ASN A 184 -5.06 11.20 8.46
N ALA A 185 -4.61 9.96 8.52
CA ALA A 185 -5.39 8.82 8.06
C ALA A 185 -5.22 7.62 9.00
N VAL A 186 -6.30 6.85 9.15
CA VAL A 186 -6.33 5.59 9.87
C VAL A 186 -6.98 4.55 8.98
N PHE A 187 -6.46 3.34 8.98
CA PHE A 187 -7.16 2.19 8.42
C PHE A 187 -7.09 0.98 9.35
N VAL A 188 -8.10 0.15 9.27
CA VAL A 188 -8.14 -1.20 9.82
C VAL A 188 -8.67 -2.11 8.73
N GLU A 189 -7.91 -3.12 8.36
CA GLU A 189 -8.33 -4.08 7.34
C GLU A 189 -8.05 -5.51 7.77
N GLY A 190 -8.81 -6.44 7.22
CA GLY A 190 -8.61 -7.85 7.47
C GLY A 190 -9.17 -8.74 6.39
N ALA A 191 -8.58 -9.93 6.28
CA ALA A 191 -9.03 -10.97 5.38
C ALA A 191 -8.97 -12.34 6.08
N ARG A 192 -9.94 -13.17 5.78
CA ARG A 192 -9.97 -14.60 6.12
C ARG A 192 -10.21 -15.38 4.85
N HIS A 193 -9.28 -16.22 4.49
CA HIS A 193 -9.43 -17.17 3.40
C HIS A 193 -9.43 -18.58 3.94
N SER A 194 -10.37 -19.43 3.51
CA SER A 194 -10.45 -20.83 3.90
C SER A 194 -10.89 -21.68 2.72
N GLY A 195 -10.01 -22.58 2.28
CA GLY A 195 -10.20 -23.38 1.08
C GLY A 195 -10.46 -22.51 -0.15
N LEU A 196 -11.68 -22.55 -0.68
CA LEU A 196 -12.08 -21.81 -1.89
C LEU A 196 -12.74 -20.43 -1.57
N ASN A 197 -12.97 -20.09 -0.31
CA ASN A 197 -13.73 -18.90 0.04
C ASN A 197 -12.89 -17.90 0.82
N GLY A 198 -12.94 -16.64 0.41
CA GLY A 198 -12.35 -15.50 1.10
C GLY A 198 -13.42 -14.49 1.50
N ILE A 199 -13.26 -13.89 2.67
CA ILE A 199 -14.00 -12.72 3.10
C ILE A 199 -13.00 -11.65 3.53
N TYR A 200 -13.32 -10.39 3.32
CA TYR A 200 -12.47 -9.28 3.68
C TYR A 200 -13.27 -8.05 4.07
N GLY A 201 -12.62 -7.14 4.75
CA GLY A 201 -13.19 -5.85 5.07
C GLY A 201 -12.12 -4.82 5.36
N ARG A 202 -12.47 -3.53 5.19
CA ARG A 202 -11.63 -2.40 5.51
C ARG A 202 -12.48 -1.25 6.04
N PHE A 203 -12.01 -0.65 7.12
CA PHE A 203 -12.50 0.62 7.61
C PHE A 203 -11.40 1.67 7.45
N GLU A 204 -11.77 2.86 7.00
CA GLU A 204 -10.88 3.98 6.81
C GLU A 204 -11.48 5.28 7.34
N ALA A 205 -10.64 6.10 7.95
CA ALA A 205 -10.93 7.48 8.29
C ALA A 205 -9.78 8.35 7.78
N VAL A 206 -10.03 9.18 6.77
CA VAL A 206 -9.00 9.90 6.03
C VAL A 206 -9.36 11.38 5.96
N GLN A 207 -8.47 12.24 6.42
CA GLN A 207 -8.58 13.67 6.17
C GLN A 207 -8.18 13.98 4.73
N VAL A 208 -9.07 14.59 3.99
CA VAL A 208 -8.89 14.93 2.58
C VAL A 208 -8.97 16.44 2.39
N GLU A 209 -8.23 16.96 1.44
CA GLU A 209 -8.37 18.33 0.96
C GLU A 209 -9.63 18.42 0.11
N THR A 210 -10.70 18.98 0.68
CA THR A 210 -12.02 18.99 0.04
C THR A 210 -12.02 19.71 -1.30
N ALA A 211 -11.22 20.76 -1.44
CA ALA A 211 -11.12 21.51 -2.70
C ALA A 211 -10.50 20.67 -3.82
N LEU A 212 -9.52 19.80 -3.54
CA LEU A 212 -8.91 18.92 -4.56
C LEU A 212 -9.91 17.91 -5.13
N LEU A 213 -10.93 17.53 -4.38
CA LEU A 213 -11.98 16.63 -4.83
C LEU A 213 -13.10 17.34 -5.63
N GLN A 214 -13.00 18.66 -5.80
CA GLN A 214 -14.01 19.48 -6.49
C GLN A 214 -13.50 20.18 -7.74
N THR A 215 -12.17 20.26 -7.94
CA THR A 215 -11.57 20.98 -9.08
C THR A 215 -10.39 20.22 -9.67
N ASP A 216 -10.14 20.37 -10.97
CA ASP A 216 -8.95 19.85 -11.67
C ASP A 216 -7.78 20.85 -11.67
N ALA A 217 -7.99 22.04 -11.10
CA ALA A 217 -6.98 23.06 -11.04
C ALA A 217 -6.11 22.88 -9.79
N VAL A 218 -4.87 23.38 -9.86
CA VAL A 218 -3.98 23.47 -8.70
C VAL A 218 -4.64 24.35 -7.62
N VAL A 219 -4.88 23.76 -6.45
CA VAL A 219 -5.48 24.46 -5.32
C VAL A 219 -4.38 25.15 -4.52
N LYS A 220 -4.49 26.46 -4.32
CA LYS A 220 -3.53 27.29 -3.59
C LYS A 220 -4.20 28.13 -2.52
N GLY A 221 -3.39 28.58 -1.55
CA GLY A 221 -3.82 29.49 -0.49
C GLY A 221 -4.72 28.82 0.55
N PRO A 222 -5.60 29.59 1.24
CA PRO A 222 -6.41 29.07 2.34
C PRO A 222 -7.31 27.87 1.98
N ALA A 223 -7.75 27.75 0.73
CA ALA A 223 -8.59 26.66 0.27
C ALA A 223 -7.85 25.30 0.31
N ALA A 224 -6.53 25.29 0.08
CA ALA A 224 -5.72 24.07 0.18
C ALA A 224 -5.60 23.53 1.62
N ASN A 225 -5.95 24.37 2.62
CA ASN A 225 -5.84 24.02 4.04
C ASN A 225 -7.12 23.44 4.62
N VAL A 226 -8.22 23.51 3.88
CA VAL A 226 -9.50 22.99 4.35
C VAL A 226 -9.49 21.48 4.21
N THR A 227 -9.52 20.79 5.34
CA THR A 227 -9.57 19.34 5.39
C THR A 227 -10.70 18.85 6.24
N ASP A 228 -11.34 17.81 5.77
CA ASP A 228 -12.40 17.11 6.47
C ASP A 228 -12.24 15.59 6.38
N PRO A 229 -12.69 14.84 7.39
CA PRO A 229 -12.62 13.40 7.36
C PRO A 229 -13.68 12.80 6.43
N VAL A 230 -13.22 11.93 5.54
CA VAL A 230 -14.05 10.95 4.85
C VAL A 230 -13.93 9.62 5.57
N PHE A 231 -15.06 8.96 5.82
CA PHE A 231 -15.08 7.62 6.36
C PHE A 231 -15.55 6.65 5.28
N ALA A 232 -14.89 5.49 5.19
CA ALA A 232 -15.29 4.42 4.31
C ALA A 232 -15.29 3.08 5.06
N PHE A 233 -16.27 2.25 4.74
CA PHE A 233 -16.34 0.87 5.21
C PHE A 233 -16.63 -0.05 4.03
N THR A 234 -15.67 -0.93 3.72
CA THR A 234 -15.76 -1.93 2.65
C THR A 234 -15.94 -3.31 3.28
N ALA A 235 -16.85 -4.10 2.72
CA ALA A 235 -16.99 -5.52 3.03
C ALA A 235 -17.18 -6.31 1.73
N GLY A 236 -16.47 -7.41 1.60
CA GLY A 236 -16.52 -8.20 0.38
C GLY A 236 -16.21 -9.68 0.61
N ALA A 237 -16.47 -10.46 -0.43
CA ALA A 237 -16.18 -11.88 -0.48
C ALA A 237 -15.69 -12.29 -1.86
N VAL A 238 -14.92 -13.37 -1.91
CA VAL A 238 -14.43 -13.99 -3.14
C VAL A 238 -14.52 -15.49 -3.02
N ARG A 239 -14.84 -16.14 -4.14
CA ARG A 239 -14.81 -17.61 -4.28
C ARG A 239 -13.90 -17.99 -5.41
N ASP A 240 -12.91 -18.83 -5.13
CA ASP A 240 -12.07 -19.45 -6.14
C ASP A 240 -12.88 -20.49 -6.92
N VAL A 241 -12.96 -20.34 -8.23
CA VAL A 241 -13.78 -21.16 -9.12
C VAL A 241 -12.94 -21.92 -10.16
N LEU A 242 -11.69 -21.51 -10.35
CA LEU A 242 -10.74 -22.11 -11.27
C LEU A 242 -9.44 -22.39 -10.56
N SER A 243 -8.91 -23.61 -10.73
CA SER A 243 -7.58 -23.98 -10.25
C SER A 243 -6.97 -24.95 -11.26
N GLY A 244 -5.77 -24.64 -11.75
CA GLY A 244 -5.04 -25.53 -12.64
C GLY A 244 -4.01 -24.83 -13.51
N ARG A 245 -3.05 -25.60 -14.04
CA ARG A 245 -2.00 -25.11 -14.96
C ARG A 245 -1.21 -23.91 -14.46
N GLY A 246 -1.03 -23.77 -13.14
CA GLY A 246 -0.29 -22.64 -12.57
C GLY A 246 -1.11 -21.35 -12.42
N TRP A 247 -2.46 -21.41 -12.46
CA TRP A 247 -3.35 -20.28 -12.27
C TRP A 247 -4.51 -20.61 -11.32
N GLU A 248 -4.88 -19.64 -10.52
CA GLU A 248 -6.11 -19.65 -9.71
C GLU A 248 -7.00 -18.47 -10.13
N GLY A 249 -8.27 -18.75 -10.38
CA GLY A 249 -9.27 -17.75 -10.74
C GLY A 249 -10.41 -17.73 -9.73
N GLY A 250 -10.86 -16.53 -9.36
CA GLY A 250 -11.95 -16.33 -8.42
C GLY A 250 -12.92 -15.26 -8.88
N VAL A 251 -14.17 -15.39 -8.46
CA VAL A 251 -15.22 -14.37 -8.63
C VAL A 251 -15.53 -13.77 -7.26
N GLY A 252 -15.60 -12.46 -7.19
CA GLY A 252 -15.87 -11.74 -5.96
C GLY A 252 -16.80 -10.57 -6.14
N ALA A 253 -17.31 -10.09 -5.01
CA ALA A 253 -18.07 -8.86 -4.94
C ALA A 253 -17.82 -8.14 -3.61
N ASP A 254 -17.93 -6.84 -3.62
CA ASP A 254 -17.88 -6.00 -2.43
C ASP A 254 -18.85 -4.83 -2.50
N VAL A 255 -19.05 -4.23 -1.35
CA VAL A 255 -19.78 -2.99 -1.17
C VAL A 255 -19.00 -2.06 -0.25
N THR A 256 -18.94 -0.77 -0.61
CA THR A 256 -18.34 0.26 0.21
C THR A 256 -19.36 1.34 0.56
N PHE A 257 -19.52 1.60 1.84
CA PHE A 257 -20.33 2.66 2.41
C PHE A 257 -19.45 3.84 2.77
N TYR A 258 -19.84 5.05 2.34
CA TYR A 258 -19.09 6.26 2.66
C TYR A 258 -19.91 7.22 3.51
N ARG A 259 -19.19 8.01 4.30
CA ARG A 259 -19.71 9.22 4.92
C ARG A 259 -18.84 10.39 4.51
N THR A 260 -19.43 11.32 3.77
CA THR A 260 -18.75 12.51 3.24
C THR A 260 -18.99 13.73 4.14
N PRO A 261 -18.03 14.64 4.26
CA PRO A 261 -18.19 15.93 4.93
C PRO A 261 -19.16 16.85 4.20
N GLY A 262 -19.49 17.98 4.84
CA GLY A 262 -20.51 18.93 4.35
C GLY A 262 -20.23 19.44 2.95
N GLU A 263 -19.00 19.84 2.72
CA GLU A 263 -18.51 20.46 1.48
C GLU A 263 -18.62 19.53 0.27
N LEU A 264 -18.45 18.22 0.50
CA LEU A 264 -18.50 17.23 -0.59
C LEU A 264 -19.91 16.69 -0.86
N ARG A 265 -20.94 17.05 -0.08
CA ARG A 265 -22.27 16.49 -0.22
C ARG A 265 -22.99 16.89 -1.50
N SER A 266 -22.67 18.05 -2.04
CA SER A 266 -23.25 18.50 -3.33
C SER A 266 -22.79 17.63 -4.50
N ALA A 267 -21.53 17.18 -4.46
CA ALA A 267 -20.94 16.35 -5.52
C ALA A 267 -21.19 14.85 -5.32
N TYR A 268 -21.11 14.37 -4.08
CA TYR A 268 -21.11 12.94 -3.78
C TYR A 268 -22.34 12.44 -3.00
N GLY A 269 -23.17 13.34 -2.47
CA GLY A 269 -24.24 12.97 -1.52
C GLY A 269 -23.70 12.80 -0.09
N LYS A 270 -24.62 12.55 0.85
CA LYS A 270 -24.27 12.40 2.28
C LYS A 270 -23.70 11.03 2.63
N HIS A 271 -24.24 10.00 1.98
CA HIS A 271 -23.90 8.60 2.22
C HIS A 271 -23.78 7.87 0.88
N PRO A 272 -22.74 8.15 0.10
CA PRO A 272 -22.53 7.44 -1.15
C PRO A 272 -22.27 5.96 -0.88
N LEU A 273 -22.60 5.14 -1.87
CA LEU A 273 -22.39 3.70 -1.85
C LEU A 273 -21.81 3.30 -3.19
N SER A 274 -20.77 2.48 -3.16
CA SER A 274 -20.23 1.82 -4.35
C SER A 274 -20.23 0.30 -4.16
N PHE A 275 -20.21 -0.41 -5.27
CA PHE A 275 -20.09 -1.86 -5.28
C PHE A 275 -19.24 -2.30 -6.47
N HIS A 276 -18.56 -3.44 -6.30
CA HIS A 276 -17.80 -4.09 -7.36
C HIS A 276 -18.25 -5.53 -7.49
N VAL A 277 -18.24 -6.01 -8.74
CA VAL A 277 -18.23 -7.44 -9.07
C VAL A 277 -17.00 -7.64 -9.93
N PHE A 278 -16.14 -8.57 -9.53
CA PHE A 278 -14.83 -8.73 -10.16
C PHE A 278 -14.47 -10.18 -10.40
N PHE A 279 -13.60 -10.39 -11.38
CA PHE A 279 -12.90 -11.63 -11.61
C PHE A 279 -11.43 -11.42 -11.23
N ARG A 280 -10.88 -12.32 -10.43
CA ARG A 280 -9.47 -12.34 -10.04
C ARG A 280 -8.77 -13.49 -10.70
N LEU A 281 -7.61 -13.22 -11.30
CA LEU A 281 -6.70 -14.24 -11.81
C LEU A 281 -5.32 -14.02 -11.17
N ARG A 282 -4.73 -15.07 -10.62
CA ARG A 282 -3.43 -15.01 -9.95
C ARG A 282 -2.64 -16.30 -10.11
N PRO A 283 -1.30 -16.27 -9.99
CA PRO A 283 -0.52 -17.48 -9.75
C PRO A 283 -1.00 -18.17 -8.47
N PRO A 284 -0.93 -19.50 -8.38
CA PRO A 284 -1.23 -20.22 -7.14
C PRO A 284 -0.30 -19.75 -6.03
N ALA A 285 -0.75 -19.90 -4.79
CA ALA A 285 0.10 -19.67 -3.64
C ALA A 285 1.34 -20.58 -3.78
N GLY A 286 2.49 -19.95 -4.03
CA GLY A 286 3.76 -20.67 -4.19
C GLY A 286 4.22 -21.33 -2.89
N SER A 287 5.39 -21.98 -2.92
CA SER A 287 6.01 -22.62 -1.76
C SER A 287 6.23 -21.67 -0.57
N MET A 288 6.29 -20.36 -0.80
CA MET A 288 6.35 -19.32 0.23
C MET A 288 4.97 -18.83 0.68
N GLY A 289 3.88 -19.45 0.23
CA GLY A 289 2.52 -18.98 0.48
C GLY A 289 2.20 -17.73 -0.32
N ARG A 290 1.12 -17.05 0.06
CA ARG A 290 0.86 -15.67 -0.35
C ARG A 290 1.93 -14.84 0.31
N MET A 291 2.66 -14.09 -0.51
CA MET A 291 3.87 -13.41 -0.08
C MET A 291 3.59 -12.53 1.14
N TRP A 292 4.21 -12.91 2.21
CA TRP A 292 4.13 -12.26 3.50
C TRP A 292 4.73 -10.87 3.40
N ASN A 293 3.89 -9.85 3.51
CA ASN A 293 4.31 -8.46 3.49
C ASN A 293 5.47 -8.23 2.51
N MET A 294 5.21 -8.41 1.22
CA MET A 294 6.22 -8.22 0.18
C MET A 294 6.82 -6.83 0.26
N ARG A 295 8.04 -6.77 0.70
CA ARG A 295 8.88 -5.58 0.63
C ARG A 295 10.18 -5.92 -0.08
N MET A 296 10.83 -4.94 -0.70
CA MET A 296 12.09 -5.17 -1.42
C MET A 296 13.20 -5.64 -0.50
N SER A 297 13.27 -5.11 0.72
CA SER A 297 14.19 -5.56 1.77
C SER A 297 13.47 -6.56 2.67
N GLN A 298 13.72 -7.84 2.47
CA GLN A 298 13.22 -8.88 3.37
C GLN A 298 14.33 -9.31 4.32
N PRO A 299 14.05 -9.55 5.62
CA PRO A 299 15.05 -10.01 6.54
C PRO A 299 15.62 -11.36 6.10
N MET A 300 16.93 -11.48 6.12
CA MET A 300 17.62 -12.75 5.84
C MET A 300 17.60 -13.71 7.04
N VAL A 301 17.38 -13.18 8.24
CA VAL A 301 17.54 -13.91 9.48
C VAL A 301 16.20 -14.09 10.16
N GLY A 302 15.92 -15.33 10.58
CA GLY A 302 14.70 -15.67 11.32
C GLY A 302 13.60 -16.36 10.50
N HIS A 303 13.81 -16.64 9.23
CA HIS A 303 13.08 -17.72 8.58
C HIS A 303 13.62 -19.03 9.12
N THR A 304 13.09 -19.49 10.25
CA THR A 304 13.13 -20.90 10.61
C THR A 304 12.68 -21.65 9.36
N GLU A 305 13.52 -22.51 8.86
CA GLU A 305 13.32 -23.32 7.68
C GLU A 305 11.88 -23.81 7.61
N MET A 306 11.09 -23.27 6.68
CA MET A 306 9.93 -24.03 6.24
C MET A 306 10.48 -25.25 5.53
N PRO A 307 10.15 -26.48 5.95
CA PRO A 307 10.67 -27.68 5.34
C PRO A 307 10.31 -27.62 3.85
N MET A 308 11.33 -27.51 3.01
CA MET A 308 11.17 -27.69 1.57
C MET A 308 10.83 -29.17 1.36
N ASN A 309 9.55 -29.46 1.32
CA ASN A 309 9.08 -30.77 0.95
C ASN A 309 9.23 -30.92 -0.57
N HIS A 310 10.43 -31.25 -1.01
CA HIS A 310 10.67 -31.72 -2.36
C HIS A 310 10.01 -33.07 -2.54
N GLN A 311 8.72 -33.08 -2.83
CA GLN A 311 8.10 -34.16 -3.55
C GLN A 311 7.56 -33.58 -4.86
N MET A 312 8.41 -33.66 -5.87
CA MET A 312 7.93 -33.67 -7.25
C MET A 312 7.52 -35.12 -7.60
N PRO A 313 6.38 -35.31 -8.25
CA PRO A 313 6.08 -36.56 -8.94
C PRO A 313 6.93 -36.71 -10.19
#